data_2280809445330e340b6c8b713697d698
#
_entry.id   2280809445330e340b6c8b713697d698
#
_cell.length_a   1.000
_cell.length_b   1.000
_cell.length_c   1.000
_cell.angle_alpha   90.00
_cell.angle_beta   90.00
_cell.angle_gamma   90.00
#
_symmetry.space_group_name_H-M   'P 1'
#
loop_
_entity.id
_entity.type
_entity.pdbx_description
1 polymer ?
#
loop_
_entity_poly.entity_id
_entity_poly.type
_entity_poly.pdbx_seq_one_letter_code
_entity_poly.pdbx_strand_id
1 'polypeptide(L)'
;MRLEVLERGHKLPARLFVRLAQLVLRQRMDNVVLTALHRPEFWGRPFFTLTPEVLRGPSFWTVGEREYMAAFVSRLNDCPFCLRAHTEITRIETRGEVSVEDASAMRPELAAMLTLLERLTKDPESFGPVDVDAARQTGVPDEAIVDALHVCLLFNTLNRMANAFDWTWDSTEHVRVGAKVIHRLGYRAPGFTLR
;
A
#
# COMPACT_ATOMS: atom_id res chain seq x y z
N MET A 1 8.99 -5.46 -15.28
CA MET A 1 8.92 -3.96 -15.24
C MET A 1 9.28 -3.36 -16.59
N ARG A 2 8.76 -2.15 -16.87
CA ARG A 2 9.01 -1.43 -18.15
C ARG A 2 10.46 -0.94 -18.32
N LEU A 3 11.16 -0.65 -17.22
CA LEU A 3 12.52 -0.12 -17.25
C LEU A 3 13.51 -1.11 -16.60
N GLU A 4 14.37 -1.73 -17.40
CA GLU A 4 15.35 -2.73 -16.97
C GLU A 4 16.33 -2.19 -15.91
N VAL A 5 16.62 -0.89 -15.91
CA VAL A 5 17.48 -0.25 -14.91
C VAL A 5 16.94 -0.39 -13.49
N LEU A 6 15.63 -0.48 -13.32
CA LEU A 6 14.98 -0.70 -12.00
C LEU A 6 15.15 -2.16 -11.51
N GLU A 7 15.45 -3.08 -12.41
CA GLU A 7 15.68 -4.49 -12.06
C GLU A 7 17.17 -4.80 -11.82
N ARG A 8 18.05 -4.16 -12.56
CA ARG A 8 19.49 -4.51 -12.61
C ARG A 8 20.43 -3.40 -12.16
N GLY A 9 19.97 -2.15 -12.09
CA GLY A 9 20.77 -0.96 -11.81
C GLY A 9 21.10 -0.71 -10.33
N HIS A 10 21.02 -1.71 -9.47
CA HIS A 10 21.23 -1.56 -8.02
C HIS A 10 22.72 -1.49 -7.65
N LYS A 11 23.03 -0.72 -6.59
CA LYS A 11 24.34 -0.72 -5.92
C LYS A 11 24.64 -2.10 -5.31
N LEU A 12 25.94 -2.40 -5.09
CA LEU A 12 26.37 -3.73 -4.64
C LEU A 12 25.65 -4.23 -3.37
N PRO A 13 25.47 -3.44 -2.28
CA PRO A 13 24.77 -3.92 -1.09
C PRO A 13 23.31 -4.34 -1.37
N ALA A 14 22.59 -3.54 -2.16
CA ALA A 14 21.22 -3.85 -2.54
C ALA A 14 21.14 -5.10 -3.44
N ARG A 15 22.09 -5.28 -4.35
CA ARG A 15 22.17 -6.50 -5.20
C ARG A 15 22.39 -7.76 -4.39
N LEU A 16 23.27 -7.72 -3.37
CA LEU A 16 23.50 -8.86 -2.48
C LEU A 16 22.27 -9.18 -1.65
N PHE A 17 21.63 -8.16 -1.09
CA PHE A 17 20.36 -8.34 -0.36
C PHE A 17 19.27 -8.96 -1.23
N VAL A 18 19.04 -8.41 -2.44
CA VAL A 18 18.04 -8.93 -3.37
C VAL A 18 18.31 -10.40 -3.70
N ARG A 19 19.56 -10.77 -4.02
CA ARG A 19 19.93 -12.17 -4.31
C ARG A 19 19.66 -13.11 -3.14
N LEU A 20 20.06 -12.69 -1.92
CA LEU A 20 19.86 -13.50 -0.72
C LEU A 20 18.36 -13.66 -0.41
N ALA A 21 17.60 -12.57 -0.46
CA ALA A 21 16.16 -12.60 -0.22
C ALA A 21 15.44 -13.49 -1.24
N GLN A 22 15.77 -13.39 -2.53
CA GLN A 22 15.22 -14.25 -3.58
C GLN A 22 15.54 -15.74 -3.36
N LEU A 23 16.76 -16.06 -2.88
CA LEU A 23 17.14 -17.43 -2.56
C LEU A 23 16.33 -17.98 -1.38
N VAL A 24 16.17 -17.19 -0.32
CA VAL A 24 15.42 -17.57 0.90
C VAL A 24 13.92 -17.71 0.60
N LEU A 25 13.34 -16.73 -0.08
CA LEU A 25 11.91 -16.69 -0.40
C LEU A 25 11.55 -17.60 -1.58
N ARG A 26 12.55 -18.07 -2.35
CA ARG A 26 12.39 -18.81 -3.60
C ARG A 26 11.49 -18.13 -4.62
N GLN A 27 11.52 -16.80 -4.63
CA GLN A 27 10.72 -15.95 -5.50
C GLN A 27 11.52 -14.73 -5.93
N ARG A 28 11.07 -14.11 -7.02
CA ARG A 28 11.59 -12.81 -7.46
C ARG A 28 11.25 -11.74 -6.41
N MET A 29 12.13 -10.76 -6.25
CA MET A 29 11.85 -9.58 -5.40
C MET A 29 10.75 -8.73 -6.02
N ASP A 30 9.85 -8.24 -5.18
CA ASP A 30 8.73 -7.39 -5.58
C ASP A 30 9.20 -6.12 -6.29
N ASN A 31 8.49 -5.73 -7.32
CA ASN A 31 8.83 -4.57 -8.14
C ASN A 31 8.95 -3.26 -7.34
N VAL A 32 8.07 -3.07 -6.34
CA VAL A 32 8.11 -1.91 -5.44
C VAL A 32 9.43 -1.86 -4.66
N VAL A 33 9.89 -3.00 -4.15
CA VAL A 33 11.16 -3.11 -3.41
C VAL A 33 12.35 -2.84 -4.32
N LEU A 34 12.36 -3.44 -5.52
CA LEU A 34 13.40 -3.19 -6.52
C LEU A 34 13.47 -1.70 -6.88
N THR A 35 12.34 -1.05 -7.11
CA THR A 35 12.28 0.39 -7.40
C THR A 35 12.81 1.22 -6.22
N ALA A 36 12.45 0.87 -4.98
CA ALA A 36 12.92 1.56 -3.79
C ALA A 36 14.44 1.42 -3.60
N LEU A 37 14.99 0.24 -3.87
CA LEU A 37 16.43 -0.04 -3.73
C LEU A 37 17.28 0.53 -4.88
N HIS A 38 16.67 0.94 -6.00
CA HIS A 38 17.38 1.59 -7.10
C HIS A 38 17.89 2.99 -6.72
N ARG A 39 17.08 3.77 -6.00
CA ARG A 39 17.43 5.11 -5.50
C ARG A 39 17.10 5.19 -3.99
N PRO A 40 17.89 4.49 -3.14
CA PRO A 40 17.56 4.35 -1.73
C PRO A 40 17.53 5.68 -0.98
N GLU A 41 18.43 6.62 -1.32
CA GLU A 41 18.49 7.95 -0.72
C GLU A 41 17.32 8.87 -1.12
N PHE A 42 16.80 8.72 -2.33
CA PHE A 42 15.75 9.58 -2.87
C PHE A 42 14.35 9.00 -2.63
N TRP A 43 14.17 7.70 -2.89
CA TRP A 43 12.86 7.05 -2.82
C TRP A 43 12.78 5.97 -1.74
N GLY A 44 13.79 5.11 -1.63
CA GLY A 44 13.74 3.95 -0.75
C GLY A 44 13.57 4.30 0.72
N ARG A 45 14.39 5.21 1.23
CA ARG A 45 14.32 5.64 2.64
C ARG A 45 13.01 6.34 2.97
N PRO A 46 12.54 7.34 2.21
CA PRO A 46 11.21 7.91 2.41
C PRO A 46 10.09 6.86 2.36
N PHE A 47 10.09 5.97 1.39
CA PHE A 47 9.08 4.93 1.25
C PHE A 47 9.04 3.98 2.45
N PHE A 48 10.19 3.43 2.86
CA PHE A 48 10.28 2.51 3.98
C PHE A 48 10.13 3.19 5.37
N THR A 49 10.11 4.52 5.43
CA THR A 49 9.78 5.28 6.64
C THR A 49 8.30 5.62 6.67
N LEU A 50 7.77 6.17 5.58
CA LEU A 50 6.38 6.63 5.51
C LEU A 50 5.38 5.47 5.52
N THR A 51 5.63 4.41 4.75
CA THR A 51 4.67 3.31 4.60
C THR A 51 4.35 2.60 5.92
N PRO A 52 5.34 2.22 6.77
CA PRO A 52 5.03 1.64 8.07
C PRO A 52 4.29 2.60 9.00
N GLU A 53 4.58 3.90 9.00
CA GLU A 53 3.85 4.88 9.82
C GLU A 53 2.38 4.95 9.40
N VAL A 54 2.11 5.07 8.11
CA VAL A 54 0.75 5.16 7.56
C VAL A 54 -0.04 3.87 7.78
N LEU A 55 0.56 2.70 7.53
CA LEU A 55 -0.18 1.43 7.52
C LEU A 55 -0.08 0.63 8.82
N ARG A 56 0.86 0.95 9.72
CA ARG A 56 1.13 0.19 10.95
C ARG A 56 1.26 1.05 12.21
N GLY A 57 1.36 2.39 12.08
CA GLY A 57 1.40 3.33 13.21
C GLY A 57 0.11 3.29 14.05
N PRO A 58 0.08 3.93 15.23
CA PRO A 58 -1.15 4.10 15.99
C PRO A 58 -2.22 4.83 15.16
N SER A 59 -3.47 4.36 15.21
CA SER A 59 -4.59 4.95 14.45
C SER A 59 -5.93 4.50 15.01
N PHE A 60 -6.99 5.27 14.76
CA PHE A 60 -8.38 4.87 14.93
C PHE A 60 -8.74 3.64 14.05
N TRP A 61 -8.11 3.55 12.87
CA TRP A 61 -8.33 2.47 11.93
C TRP A 61 -7.47 1.26 12.26
N THR A 62 -8.07 0.09 12.26
CA THR A 62 -7.32 -1.16 12.37
C THR A 62 -6.35 -1.32 11.21
N VAL A 63 -5.35 -2.17 11.36
CA VAL A 63 -4.42 -2.51 10.26
C VAL A 63 -5.18 -3.03 9.04
N GLY A 64 -6.16 -3.92 9.26
CA GLY A 64 -6.99 -4.47 8.18
C GLY A 64 -7.79 -3.40 7.43
N GLU A 65 -8.34 -2.42 8.13
CA GLU A 65 -9.08 -1.31 7.50
C GLU A 65 -8.17 -0.40 6.67
N ARG A 66 -6.95 -0.13 7.12
CA ARG A 66 -5.97 0.65 6.34
C ARG A 66 -5.50 -0.09 5.09
N GLU A 67 -5.31 -1.39 5.19
CA GLU A 67 -5.02 -2.25 4.02
C GLU A 67 -6.22 -2.30 3.05
N TYR A 68 -7.44 -2.31 3.60
CA TYR A 68 -8.66 -2.21 2.79
C TYR A 68 -8.72 -0.87 2.06
N MET A 69 -8.51 0.26 2.74
CA MET A 69 -8.44 1.59 2.12
C MET A 69 -7.38 1.64 1.01
N ALA A 70 -6.22 1.02 1.24
CA ALA A 70 -5.14 0.89 0.26
C ALA A 70 -5.58 0.12 -0.99
N ALA A 71 -6.26 -1.02 -0.80
CA ALA A 71 -6.83 -1.81 -1.90
C ALA A 71 -7.92 -1.02 -2.65
N PHE A 72 -8.80 -0.33 -1.90
CA PHE A 72 -9.87 0.48 -2.45
C PHE A 72 -9.36 1.61 -3.35
N VAL A 73 -8.41 2.42 -2.87
CA VAL A 73 -7.78 3.49 -3.67
C VAL A 73 -7.04 2.91 -4.86
N SER A 74 -6.41 1.73 -4.70
CA SER A 74 -5.73 1.05 -5.81
C SER A 74 -6.70 0.58 -6.91
N ARG A 75 -7.91 0.15 -6.53
CA ARG A 75 -8.98 -0.16 -7.47
C ARG A 75 -9.43 1.08 -8.22
N LEU A 76 -9.65 2.19 -7.53
CA LEU A 76 -10.05 3.46 -8.15
C LEU A 76 -9.02 3.99 -9.15
N ASN A 77 -7.75 3.71 -8.93
CA ASN A 77 -6.63 4.13 -9.79
C ASN A 77 -6.25 3.07 -10.86
N ASP A 78 -7.05 2.03 -11.04
CA ASP A 78 -6.78 0.93 -11.99
C ASP A 78 -5.35 0.37 -11.84
N CYS A 79 -4.93 0.12 -10.60
CA CYS A 79 -3.61 -0.43 -10.29
C CYS A 79 -3.70 -1.90 -9.84
N PRO A 80 -3.62 -2.87 -10.76
CA PRO A 80 -3.78 -4.29 -10.42
C PRO A 80 -2.68 -4.83 -9.51
N PHE A 81 -1.47 -4.27 -9.59
CA PHE A 81 -0.35 -4.68 -8.72
C PHE A 81 -0.68 -4.40 -7.25
N CYS A 82 -1.00 -3.15 -6.91
CA CYS A 82 -1.30 -2.76 -5.54
C CYS A 82 -2.63 -3.37 -5.06
N LEU A 83 -3.68 -3.37 -5.91
CA LEU A 83 -4.97 -3.96 -5.57
C LEU A 83 -4.81 -5.41 -5.11
N ARG A 84 -4.11 -6.26 -5.88
CA ARG A 84 -3.91 -7.68 -5.52
C ARG A 84 -3.14 -7.86 -4.22
N ALA A 85 -2.08 -7.07 -4.00
CA ALA A 85 -1.29 -7.13 -2.78
C ALA A 85 -2.15 -6.79 -1.54
N HIS A 86 -2.79 -5.63 -1.57
CA HIS A 86 -3.53 -5.11 -0.41
C HIS A 86 -4.84 -5.86 -0.16
N THR A 87 -5.48 -6.44 -1.19
CA THR A 87 -6.58 -7.40 -1.01
C THR A 87 -6.13 -8.64 -0.22
N GLU A 88 -4.98 -9.23 -0.57
CA GLU A 88 -4.48 -10.41 0.14
C GLU A 88 -4.01 -10.06 1.57
N ILE A 89 -3.40 -8.89 1.77
CA ILE A 89 -3.01 -8.44 3.11
C ILE A 89 -4.26 -8.16 3.96
N THR A 90 -5.28 -7.49 3.43
CA THR A 90 -6.57 -7.27 4.10
C THR A 90 -7.16 -8.61 4.56
N ARG A 91 -7.21 -9.61 3.68
CA ARG A 91 -7.72 -10.94 4.02
C ARG A 91 -6.96 -11.58 5.19
N ILE A 92 -5.64 -11.40 5.26
CA ILE A 92 -4.81 -11.93 6.36
C ILE A 92 -5.09 -11.17 7.66
N GLU A 93 -5.07 -9.83 7.61
CA GLU A 93 -5.20 -8.96 8.78
C GLU A 93 -6.62 -9.00 9.41
N THR A 94 -7.63 -9.24 8.59
CA THR A 94 -9.03 -9.38 9.04
C THR A 94 -9.45 -10.84 9.25
N ARG A 95 -8.55 -11.81 9.08
CA ARG A 95 -8.84 -13.25 9.14
C ARG A 95 -9.95 -13.69 8.18
N GLY A 96 -10.12 -12.95 7.08
CA GLY A 96 -11.17 -13.20 6.09
C GLY A 96 -12.54 -12.64 6.44
N GLU A 97 -12.67 -11.88 7.52
CA GLU A 97 -13.96 -11.28 7.95
C GLU A 97 -14.37 -10.12 7.03
N VAL A 98 -13.41 -9.44 6.38
CA VAL A 98 -13.66 -8.34 5.46
C VAL A 98 -13.14 -8.70 4.07
N SER A 99 -14.03 -8.59 3.07
CA SER A 99 -13.68 -8.74 1.66
C SER A 99 -13.66 -7.38 0.97
N VAL A 100 -12.65 -7.14 0.15
CA VAL A 100 -12.60 -5.92 -0.71
C VAL A 100 -13.67 -5.94 -1.79
N GLU A 101 -14.27 -7.11 -2.04
CA GLU A 101 -15.32 -7.34 -3.04
C GLU A 101 -16.71 -7.23 -2.43
N ASP A 102 -16.85 -7.42 -1.12
CA ASP A 102 -18.11 -7.37 -0.39
C ASP A 102 -18.04 -6.40 0.80
N ALA A 103 -18.69 -5.26 0.65
CA ALA A 103 -18.76 -4.21 1.65
C ALA A 103 -19.85 -4.43 2.72
N SER A 104 -20.61 -5.53 2.68
CA SER A 104 -21.79 -5.75 3.54
C SER A 104 -21.48 -5.83 5.04
N ALA A 105 -20.25 -6.25 5.40
CA ALA A 105 -19.79 -6.35 6.79
C ALA A 105 -19.05 -5.10 7.28
N MET A 106 -19.09 -4.00 6.52
CA MET A 106 -18.32 -2.79 6.82
C MET A 106 -19.04 -1.90 7.84
N ARG A 107 -18.29 -1.42 8.84
CA ARG A 107 -18.87 -0.45 9.79
C ARG A 107 -19.14 0.91 9.13
N PRO A 108 -20.15 1.67 9.59
CA PRO A 108 -20.57 2.93 8.94
C PRO A 108 -19.45 3.95 8.78
N GLU A 109 -18.55 4.05 9.76
CA GLU A 109 -17.42 4.97 9.73
C GLU A 109 -16.46 4.66 8.57
N LEU A 110 -16.15 3.37 8.36
CA LEU A 110 -15.30 2.96 7.24
C LEU A 110 -15.99 3.23 5.90
N ALA A 111 -17.29 2.93 5.79
CA ALA A 111 -18.04 3.19 4.56
C ALA A 111 -18.05 4.68 4.21
N ALA A 112 -18.29 5.56 5.19
CA ALA A 112 -18.24 7.02 4.99
C ALA A 112 -16.84 7.47 4.56
N MET A 113 -15.80 6.90 5.18
CA MET A 113 -14.43 7.24 4.83
C MET A 113 -14.06 6.81 3.42
N LEU A 114 -14.52 5.63 2.97
CA LEU A 114 -14.30 5.19 1.59
C LEU A 114 -14.97 6.11 0.57
N THR A 115 -16.18 6.60 0.87
CA THR A 115 -16.86 7.59 0.02
C THR A 115 -16.04 8.87 -0.11
N LEU A 116 -15.46 9.36 1.01
CA LEU A 116 -14.59 10.52 1.02
C LEU A 116 -13.31 10.27 0.18
N LEU A 117 -12.67 9.10 0.36
CA LEU A 117 -11.46 8.74 -0.40
C LEU A 117 -11.74 8.57 -1.88
N GLU A 118 -12.91 8.04 -2.26
CA GLU A 118 -13.35 7.96 -3.65
C GLU A 118 -13.51 9.35 -4.26
N ARG A 119 -14.20 10.26 -3.55
CA ARG A 119 -14.38 11.64 -3.98
C ARG A 119 -13.04 12.32 -4.23
N LEU A 120 -12.13 12.26 -3.26
CA LEU A 120 -10.79 12.84 -3.38
C LEU A 120 -9.97 12.22 -4.52
N THR A 121 -10.11 10.91 -4.77
CA THR A 121 -9.32 10.22 -5.79
C THR A 121 -9.83 10.49 -7.20
N LYS A 122 -11.16 10.53 -7.39
CA LYS A 122 -11.78 10.62 -8.72
C LYS A 122 -12.12 12.05 -9.15
N ASP A 123 -12.42 12.92 -8.19
CA ASP A 123 -12.86 14.28 -8.44
C ASP A 123 -12.30 15.27 -7.40
N PRO A 124 -10.95 15.40 -7.32
CA PRO A 124 -10.30 16.21 -6.31
C PRO A 124 -10.65 17.70 -6.39
N GLU A 125 -11.06 18.20 -7.57
CA GLU A 125 -11.43 19.61 -7.76
C GLU A 125 -12.74 19.95 -7.06
N SER A 126 -13.65 18.98 -6.90
CA SER A 126 -14.92 19.16 -6.21
C SER A 126 -14.88 18.73 -4.74
N PHE A 127 -13.73 18.27 -4.24
CA PHE A 127 -13.56 17.88 -2.84
C PHE A 127 -13.61 19.11 -1.94
N GLY A 128 -14.44 19.07 -0.87
CA GLY A 128 -14.64 20.22 -0.01
C GLY A 128 -15.11 19.88 1.41
N PRO A 129 -15.46 20.93 2.20
CA PRO A 129 -15.89 20.74 3.60
C PRO A 129 -17.07 19.78 3.79
N VAL A 130 -17.98 19.74 2.83
CA VAL A 130 -19.17 18.85 2.87
C VAL A 130 -18.78 17.38 2.92
N ASP A 131 -17.74 16.98 2.19
CA ASP A 131 -17.26 15.59 2.17
C ASP A 131 -16.68 15.20 3.54
N VAL A 132 -15.93 16.12 4.17
CA VAL A 132 -15.37 15.95 5.51
C VAL A 132 -16.45 15.88 6.57
N ASP A 133 -17.44 16.78 6.50
CA ASP A 133 -18.55 16.83 7.45
C ASP A 133 -19.44 15.58 7.37
N ALA A 134 -19.61 15.01 6.18
CA ALA A 134 -20.31 13.74 6.01
C ALA A 134 -19.62 12.59 6.77
N ALA A 135 -18.30 12.50 6.74
CA ALA A 135 -17.54 11.53 7.53
C ALA A 135 -17.67 11.79 9.06
N ARG A 136 -17.58 13.06 9.49
CA ARG A 136 -17.76 13.45 10.90
C ARG A 136 -19.13 13.04 11.45
N GLN A 137 -20.20 13.19 10.66
CA GLN A 137 -21.56 12.83 11.05
C GLN A 137 -21.74 11.34 11.36
N THR A 138 -20.85 10.47 10.84
CA THR A 138 -20.84 9.05 11.21
C THR A 138 -20.01 8.73 12.46
N GLY A 139 -19.45 9.75 13.11
CA GLY A 139 -18.63 9.59 14.33
C GLY A 139 -17.13 9.43 14.07
N VAL A 140 -16.66 9.65 12.85
CA VAL A 140 -15.21 9.62 12.53
C VAL A 140 -14.53 10.86 13.12
N PRO A 141 -13.57 10.71 14.03
CA PRO A 141 -12.81 11.85 14.57
C PRO A 141 -11.83 12.43 13.52
N ASP A 142 -11.48 13.70 13.68
CA ASP A 142 -10.64 14.41 12.71
C ASP A 142 -9.26 13.73 12.50
N GLU A 143 -8.65 13.21 13.57
CA GLU A 143 -7.39 12.47 13.47
C GLU A 143 -7.52 11.22 12.60
N ALA A 144 -8.67 10.53 12.67
CA ALA A 144 -8.94 9.37 11.83
C ALA A 144 -9.15 9.75 10.36
N ILE A 145 -9.75 10.91 10.10
CA ILE A 145 -9.85 11.45 8.74
C ILE A 145 -8.45 11.73 8.19
N VAL A 146 -7.58 12.37 8.99
CA VAL A 146 -6.18 12.64 8.60
C VAL A 146 -5.43 11.34 8.30
N ASP A 147 -5.55 10.32 9.15
CA ASP A 147 -4.89 9.03 8.93
C ASP A 147 -5.34 8.36 7.62
N ALA A 148 -6.64 8.37 7.33
CA ALA A 148 -7.17 7.84 6.08
C ALA A 148 -6.72 8.65 4.86
N LEU A 149 -6.61 9.96 4.98
CA LEU A 149 -6.04 10.83 3.93
C LEU A 149 -4.56 10.52 3.68
N HIS A 150 -3.78 10.16 4.71
CA HIS A 150 -2.40 9.70 4.53
C HIS A 150 -2.33 8.39 3.75
N VAL A 151 -3.26 7.43 3.98
CA VAL A 151 -3.38 6.23 3.15
C VAL A 151 -3.69 6.62 1.70
N CYS A 152 -4.63 7.53 1.49
CA CYS A 152 -5.00 8.01 0.17
C CYS A 152 -3.82 8.66 -0.58
N LEU A 153 -3.08 9.56 0.08
CA LEU A 153 -1.87 10.19 -0.47
C LEU A 153 -0.85 9.15 -0.92
N LEU A 154 -0.55 8.19 -0.03
CA LEU A 154 0.44 7.15 -0.28
C LEU A 154 0.05 6.33 -1.52
N PHE A 155 -1.21 5.86 -1.60
CA PHE A 155 -1.64 5.00 -2.69
C PHE A 155 -1.92 5.76 -3.99
N ASN A 156 -2.39 7.00 -3.95
CA ASN A 156 -2.45 7.82 -5.15
C ASN A 156 -1.07 8.06 -5.79
N THR A 157 -0.01 8.12 -4.97
CA THR A 157 1.37 8.23 -5.48
C THR A 157 1.88 6.87 -5.97
N LEU A 158 1.78 5.82 -5.15
CA LEU A 158 2.31 4.49 -5.47
C LEU A 158 1.63 3.86 -6.69
N ASN A 159 0.31 4.01 -6.81
CA ASN A 159 -0.44 3.44 -7.94
C ASN A 159 0.00 4.05 -9.27
N ARG A 160 0.24 5.37 -9.32
CA ARG A 160 0.76 6.04 -10.52
C ARG A 160 2.16 5.55 -10.89
N MET A 161 3.01 5.36 -9.88
CA MET A 161 4.35 4.79 -10.11
C MET A 161 4.27 3.33 -10.59
N ALA A 162 3.44 2.51 -9.96
CA ALA A 162 3.23 1.12 -10.31
C ALA A 162 2.77 0.97 -11.77
N ASN A 163 1.78 1.77 -12.16
CA ASN A 163 1.26 1.79 -13.52
C ASN A 163 2.30 2.35 -14.52
N ALA A 164 3.03 3.41 -14.16
CA ALA A 164 4.07 4.00 -15.02
C ALA A 164 5.24 3.03 -15.27
N PHE A 165 5.68 2.28 -14.25
CA PHE A 165 6.77 1.33 -14.35
C PHE A 165 6.35 -0.08 -14.72
N ASP A 166 5.04 -0.32 -14.88
CA ASP A 166 4.45 -1.62 -15.20
C ASP A 166 4.88 -2.70 -14.19
N TRP A 167 4.55 -2.44 -12.89
CA TRP A 167 4.80 -3.42 -11.84
C TRP A 167 3.83 -4.60 -11.97
N THR A 168 4.38 -5.80 -11.87
CA THR A 168 3.62 -7.04 -12.07
C THR A 168 3.96 -8.07 -11.00
N TRP A 169 3.03 -8.98 -10.76
CA TRP A 169 3.23 -10.20 -9.99
C TRP A 169 3.43 -11.38 -10.94
N ASP A 170 4.42 -12.22 -10.64
CA ASP A 170 4.70 -13.40 -11.48
C ASP A 170 3.61 -14.46 -11.34
N SER A 171 2.95 -14.53 -10.18
CA SER A 171 1.88 -15.51 -9.88
C SER A 171 1.02 -15.08 -8.69
N THR A 172 -0.08 -15.77 -8.47
CA THR A 172 -0.89 -15.62 -7.25
C THR A 172 -0.11 -16.05 -6.00
N GLU A 173 0.75 -17.06 -6.10
CA GLU A 173 1.57 -17.48 -4.98
C GLU A 173 2.62 -16.42 -4.62
N HIS A 174 3.17 -15.70 -5.59
CA HIS A 174 4.06 -14.56 -5.34
C HIS A 174 3.37 -13.48 -4.48
N VAL A 175 2.12 -13.12 -4.81
CA VAL A 175 1.30 -12.19 -4.00
C VAL A 175 1.13 -12.71 -2.58
N ARG A 176 0.77 -13.98 -2.41
CA ARG A 176 0.53 -14.59 -1.09
C ARG A 176 1.77 -14.60 -0.21
N VAL A 177 2.92 -14.92 -0.78
CA VAL A 177 4.18 -14.92 -0.01
C VAL A 177 4.57 -13.50 0.36
N GLY A 178 4.48 -12.55 -0.56
CA GLY A 178 4.70 -11.12 -0.28
C GLY A 178 3.80 -10.61 0.85
N ALA A 179 2.50 -10.91 0.79
CA ALA A 179 1.54 -10.55 1.83
C ALA A 179 1.87 -11.16 3.20
N LYS A 180 2.28 -12.44 3.26
CA LYS A 180 2.72 -13.09 4.51
C LYS A 180 3.99 -12.45 5.08
N VAL A 181 4.93 -12.06 4.23
CA VAL A 181 6.15 -11.34 4.66
C VAL A 181 5.77 -10.00 5.27
N ILE A 182 4.92 -9.22 4.61
CA ILE A 182 4.44 -7.93 5.10
C ILE A 182 3.65 -8.09 6.41
N HIS A 183 2.77 -9.08 6.52
CA HIS A 183 2.05 -9.37 7.76
C HIS A 183 2.99 -9.63 8.94
N ARG A 184 4.09 -10.38 8.74
CA ARG A 184 5.04 -10.74 9.81
C ARG A 184 6.05 -9.67 10.16
N LEU A 185 6.56 -8.94 9.17
CA LEU A 185 7.68 -8.01 9.29
C LEU A 185 7.27 -6.54 9.15
N GLY A 186 6.03 -6.26 8.74
CA GLY A 186 5.58 -4.95 8.34
C GLY A 186 6.27 -4.48 7.04
N TYR A 187 6.26 -3.17 6.83
CA TYR A 187 6.85 -2.53 5.65
C TYR A 187 8.30 -2.06 5.89
N ARG A 188 8.98 -2.59 6.90
CA ARG A 188 10.33 -2.15 7.27
C ARG A 188 11.39 -2.82 6.38
N ALA A 189 12.31 -2.02 5.84
CA ALA A 189 13.49 -2.55 5.18
C ALA A 189 14.66 -2.66 6.17
N PRO A 190 15.57 -3.62 5.97
CA PRO A 190 16.83 -3.65 6.70
C PRO A 190 17.64 -2.37 6.46
N GLY A 191 18.06 -1.67 7.54
CA GLY A 191 18.70 -0.34 7.45
C GLY A 191 19.97 -0.29 6.59
N PHE A 192 20.66 -1.42 6.41
CA PHE A 192 21.85 -1.49 5.54
C PHE A 192 21.51 -1.43 4.04
N THR A 193 20.28 -1.70 3.64
CA THR A 193 19.86 -1.66 2.22
C THR A 193 19.56 -0.24 1.74
N LEU A 194 19.47 0.70 2.68
CA LEU A 194 19.10 2.10 2.43
C LEU A 194 20.30 3.08 2.52
N ARG A 195 21.53 2.54 2.49
CA ARG A 195 22.77 3.31 2.50
C ARG A 195 23.37 3.51 1.10
#